data_b12a33b955ba06d4ac6daf3c0b17f53b
#
_entry.id   b12a33b955ba06d4ac6daf3c0b17f53b
#
_cell.length_a   1.000
_cell.length_b   1.000
_cell.length_c   1.000
_cell.angle_alpha   90.00
_cell.angle_beta   90.00
_cell.angle_gamma   90.00
#
_symmetry.space_group_name_H-M   'P 1'
#
loop_
_entity.id
_entity.type
_entity.pdbx_description
1 polymer ?
#
loop_
_entity_poly.entity_id
_entity_poly.type
_entity_poly.pdbx_seq_one_letter_code
_entity_poly.pdbx_strand_id
1 'polypeptide(L)'
;MQQDSKRHVPDWLLERLALGELDAETAADVRRRLAAEGRSADDIAAVVATSNREILEQLPAAPTAASIKRRAERAAAAARPAPRRAFLFGAPLALAGVAAVLLVARPWQPSCDFRGADGECINIKGSDIRHQTLPRLYLYRHRTAGDERLRDGTRATRGDLVQLAYGSHGGGYGVLLSIDGARKVTLHWPETQDGDAPALKANGETRLPSAYELYDAPAFERFFLVRAAAPFSVATAMEAARALAAQPAARKQSLALPPGFEQISLALDKAPAGTKELP
;
A
#
# COMPACT_ATOMS: atom_id res chain seq x y z
N MET A 1 -9.53 -18.59 -44.38
CA MET A 1 -8.28 -19.21 -43.88
C MET A 1 -7.94 -18.52 -42.56
N GLN A 2 -8.38 -19.08 -41.43
CA GLN A 2 -8.10 -18.61 -40.09
C GLN A 2 -6.74 -19.18 -39.69
N GLN A 3 -5.75 -18.33 -39.51
CA GLN A 3 -4.45 -18.70 -38.96
C GLN A 3 -4.66 -19.05 -37.48
N ASP A 4 -4.66 -20.34 -37.22
CA ASP A 4 -4.59 -20.93 -35.89
C ASP A 4 -3.20 -20.58 -35.30
N SER A 5 -3.12 -19.47 -34.59
CA SER A 5 -1.92 -19.11 -33.83
C SER A 5 -1.75 -20.19 -32.77
N LYS A 6 -0.79 -21.08 -32.95
CA LYS A 6 -0.33 -22.05 -31.93
C LYS A 6 -0.07 -21.28 -30.64
N ARG A 7 -1.04 -21.28 -29.72
CA ARG A 7 -0.92 -20.63 -28.43
C ARG A 7 0.12 -21.41 -27.63
N HIS A 8 1.29 -20.85 -27.54
CA HIS A 8 2.34 -21.33 -26.64
C HIS A 8 1.79 -21.57 -25.23
N VAL A 9 2.18 -22.69 -24.59
CA VAL A 9 1.76 -22.97 -23.20
C VAL A 9 2.43 -21.98 -22.28
N PRO A 10 1.67 -21.14 -21.52
CA PRO A 10 2.23 -20.13 -20.64
C PRO A 10 3.05 -20.73 -19.49
N ASP A 11 4.12 -20.08 -19.07
CA ASP A 11 5.05 -20.57 -18.04
C ASP A 11 4.37 -20.88 -16.71
N TRP A 12 3.39 -20.10 -16.29
CA TRP A 12 2.65 -20.36 -15.06
C TRP A 12 1.84 -21.69 -15.08
N LEU A 13 1.40 -22.14 -16.27
CA LEU A 13 0.76 -23.45 -16.41
C LEU A 13 1.79 -24.57 -16.33
N LEU A 14 3.02 -24.33 -16.82
CA LEU A 14 4.12 -25.28 -16.74
C LEU A 14 4.56 -25.51 -15.30
N GLU A 15 4.68 -24.44 -14.53
CA GLU A 15 5.01 -24.50 -13.10
C GLU A 15 3.93 -25.27 -12.33
N ARG A 16 2.66 -24.96 -12.53
CA ARG A 16 1.57 -25.67 -11.88
C ARG A 16 1.47 -27.14 -12.27
N LEU A 17 1.78 -27.46 -13.54
CA LEU A 17 1.87 -28.84 -13.98
C LEU A 17 2.99 -29.59 -13.27
N ALA A 18 4.19 -28.97 -13.16
CA ALA A 18 5.35 -29.55 -12.48
C ALA A 18 5.12 -29.74 -10.97
N LEU A 19 4.34 -28.86 -10.35
CA LEU A 19 3.98 -28.93 -8.92
C LEU A 19 2.78 -29.85 -8.62
N GLY A 20 2.11 -30.38 -9.65
CA GLY A 20 0.93 -31.22 -9.48
C GLY A 20 -0.32 -30.47 -9.01
N GLU A 21 -0.41 -29.17 -9.27
CA GLU A 21 -1.49 -28.30 -8.83
C GLU A 21 -2.65 -28.18 -9.82
N LEU A 22 -2.55 -28.85 -10.97
CA LEU A 22 -3.61 -28.89 -11.97
C LEU A 22 -4.51 -30.10 -11.76
N ASP A 23 -5.81 -29.94 -12.01
CA ASP A 23 -6.72 -31.06 -12.10
C ASP A 23 -6.33 -32.01 -13.24
N ALA A 24 -6.82 -33.26 -13.22
CA ALA A 24 -6.40 -34.31 -14.13
C ALA A 24 -6.69 -33.96 -15.61
N GLU A 25 -7.81 -33.32 -15.91
CA GLU A 25 -8.22 -32.94 -17.23
C GLU A 25 -7.33 -31.83 -17.79
N THR A 26 -7.15 -30.76 -17.05
CA THR A 26 -6.27 -29.64 -17.41
C THR A 26 -4.83 -30.10 -17.57
N ALA A 27 -4.33 -30.95 -16.66
CA ALA A 27 -2.97 -31.50 -16.75
C ALA A 27 -2.76 -32.34 -18.02
N ALA A 28 -3.77 -33.15 -18.41
CA ALA A 28 -3.72 -33.94 -19.65
C ALA A 28 -3.73 -33.02 -20.89
N ASP A 29 -4.52 -31.95 -20.89
CA ASP A 29 -4.55 -30.98 -21.99
C ASP A 29 -3.21 -30.26 -22.13
N VAL A 30 -2.64 -29.75 -21.04
CA VAL A 30 -1.32 -29.10 -21.06
C VAL A 30 -0.23 -30.03 -21.57
N ARG A 31 -0.21 -31.32 -21.17
CA ARG A 31 0.76 -32.29 -21.67
C ARG A 31 0.61 -32.52 -23.16
N ARG A 32 -0.63 -32.64 -23.69
CA ARG A 32 -0.87 -32.78 -25.14
C ARG A 32 -0.35 -31.57 -25.92
N ARG A 33 -0.59 -30.37 -25.41
CA ARG A 33 -0.10 -29.12 -26.04
C ARG A 33 1.41 -29.01 -26.02
N LEU A 34 2.07 -29.37 -24.92
CA LEU A 34 3.53 -29.46 -24.84
C LEU A 34 4.11 -30.45 -25.85
N ALA A 35 3.53 -31.65 -25.95
CA ALA A 35 3.95 -32.64 -26.94
C ALA A 35 3.81 -32.13 -28.38
N ALA A 36 2.74 -31.36 -28.68
CA ALA A 36 2.57 -30.70 -29.98
C ALA A 36 3.60 -29.58 -30.23
N GLU A 37 4.16 -28.96 -29.19
CA GLU A 37 5.25 -27.99 -29.26
C GLU A 37 6.64 -28.67 -29.32
N GLY A 38 6.72 -30.01 -29.23
CA GLY A 38 7.99 -30.74 -29.12
C GLY A 38 8.71 -30.58 -27.78
N ARG A 39 8.00 -30.22 -26.73
CA ARG A 39 8.53 -30.01 -25.37
C ARG A 39 8.11 -31.16 -24.45
N SER A 40 8.99 -31.54 -23.53
CA SER A 40 8.73 -32.59 -22.55
C SER A 40 8.24 -31.98 -21.23
N ALA A 41 7.18 -32.54 -20.65
CA ALA A 41 6.74 -32.17 -19.31
C ALA A 41 7.78 -32.53 -18.24
N ASP A 42 8.54 -33.62 -18.45
CA ASP A 42 9.58 -34.08 -17.53
C ASP A 42 10.79 -33.14 -17.51
N ASP A 43 11.18 -32.58 -18.67
CA ASP A 43 12.25 -31.58 -18.74
C ASP A 43 11.87 -30.32 -17.97
N ILE A 44 10.63 -29.89 -18.09
CA ILE A 44 10.11 -28.72 -17.35
C ILE A 44 10.09 -29.00 -15.85
N ALA A 45 9.61 -30.18 -15.44
CA ALA A 45 9.63 -30.58 -14.03
C ALA A 45 11.06 -30.62 -13.47
N ALA A 46 12.05 -31.06 -14.24
CA ALA A 46 13.45 -31.06 -13.85
C ALA A 46 14.02 -29.65 -13.66
N VAL A 47 13.66 -28.71 -14.55
CA VAL A 47 14.07 -27.29 -14.43
C VAL A 47 13.47 -26.66 -13.18
N VAL A 48 12.17 -26.85 -12.93
CA VAL A 48 11.48 -26.33 -11.73
C VAL A 48 12.07 -26.94 -10.46
N ALA A 49 12.34 -28.26 -10.44
CA ALA A 49 12.95 -28.94 -9.31
C ALA A 49 14.37 -28.41 -9.00
N THR A 50 15.15 -28.09 -10.04
CA THR A 50 16.48 -27.53 -9.89
C THR A 50 16.42 -26.12 -9.31
N SER A 51 15.57 -25.25 -9.85
CA SER A 51 15.35 -23.89 -9.35
C SER A 51 14.87 -23.90 -7.89
N ASN A 52 13.93 -24.77 -7.53
CA ASN A 52 13.47 -24.93 -6.16
C ASN A 52 14.58 -25.37 -5.21
N ARG A 53 15.47 -26.26 -5.66
CA ARG A 53 16.62 -26.71 -4.85
C ARG A 53 17.58 -25.56 -4.57
N GLU A 54 17.94 -24.79 -5.61
CA GLU A 54 18.81 -23.62 -5.47
C GLU A 54 18.24 -22.58 -4.49
N ILE A 55 16.93 -22.31 -4.58
CA ILE A 55 16.23 -21.40 -3.66
C ILE A 55 16.27 -21.93 -2.23
N LEU A 56 16.01 -23.23 -2.02
CA LEU A 56 15.99 -23.84 -0.69
C LEU A 56 17.39 -23.98 -0.08
N GLU A 57 18.44 -24.09 -0.89
CA GLU A 57 19.82 -24.02 -0.42
C GLU A 57 20.20 -22.63 0.10
N GLN A 58 19.75 -21.58 -0.58
CA GLN A 58 19.97 -20.19 -0.16
C GLN A 58 19.06 -19.78 1.01
N LEU A 59 17.81 -20.26 1.02
CA LEU A 59 16.78 -19.96 2.01
C LEU A 59 16.19 -21.24 2.60
N PRO A 60 16.89 -21.91 3.53
CA PRO A 60 16.43 -23.17 4.11
C PRO A 60 15.07 -23.00 4.80
N ALA A 61 14.09 -23.83 4.42
CA ALA A 61 12.72 -23.74 4.91
C ALA A 61 12.60 -23.96 6.44
N ALA A 62 13.37 -24.90 7.01
CA ALA A 62 13.28 -25.25 8.42
C ALA A 62 13.63 -24.09 9.39
N PRO A 63 14.78 -23.40 9.26
CA PRO A 63 15.07 -22.24 10.12
C PRO A 63 14.13 -21.07 9.89
N THR A 64 13.67 -20.88 8.66
CA THR A 64 12.69 -19.83 8.32
C THR A 64 11.34 -20.13 8.98
N ALA A 65 10.81 -21.34 8.88
CA ALA A 65 9.58 -21.77 9.54
C ALA A 65 9.70 -21.65 11.07
N ALA A 66 10.82 -22.07 11.66
CA ALA A 66 11.06 -21.92 13.08
C ALA A 66 11.10 -20.46 13.54
N SER A 67 11.63 -19.57 12.72
CA SER A 67 11.64 -18.13 12.99
C SER A 67 10.23 -17.52 12.97
N ILE A 68 9.42 -17.92 12.01
CA ILE A 68 8.01 -17.49 11.88
C ILE A 68 7.21 -17.98 13.10
N LYS A 69 7.36 -19.26 13.46
CA LYS A 69 6.67 -19.83 14.62
C LYS A 69 7.01 -19.10 15.92
N ARG A 70 8.29 -18.86 16.20
CA ARG A 70 8.73 -18.08 17.38
C ARG A 70 8.15 -16.67 17.40
N ARG A 71 8.00 -16.02 16.25
CA ARG A 71 7.38 -14.68 16.18
C ARG A 71 5.88 -14.74 16.47
N ALA A 72 5.18 -15.71 15.89
CA ALA A 72 3.76 -15.91 16.15
C ALA A 72 3.49 -16.19 17.65
N GLU A 73 4.32 -17.02 18.29
CA GLU A 73 4.24 -17.30 19.73
C GLU A 73 4.49 -16.03 20.58
N ARG A 74 5.47 -15.20 20.22
CA ARG A 74 5.72 -13.91 20.90
C ARG A 74 4.57 -12.93 20.73
N ALA A 75 4.00 -12.85 19.53
CA ALA A 75 2.84 -12.00 19.26
C ALA A 75 1.61 -12.47 20.06
N ALA A 76 1.37 -13.78 20.13
CA ALA A 76 0.29 -14.36 20.94
C ALA A 76 0.51 -14.14 22.45
N ALA A 77 1.75 -14.22 22.93
CA ALA A 77 2.08 -13.93 24.32
C ALA A 77 1.89 -12.45 24.68
N ALA A 78 2.25 -11.54 23.77
CA ALA A 78 2.06 -10.10 23.94
C ALA A 78 0.57 -9.67 23.88
N ALA A 79 -0.26 -10.42 23.15
CA ALA A 79 -1.70 -10.19 23.06
C ALA A 79 -2.49 -10.71 24.27
N ARG A 80 -1.88 -11.51 25.16
CA ARG A 80 -2.54 -11.95 26.38
C ARG A 80 -2.74 -10.77 27.31
N PRO A 81 -3.98 -10.46 27.75
CA PRO A 81 -4.21 -9.42 28.73
C PRO A 81 -3.46 -9.77 30.00
N ALA A 82 -2.64 -8.84 30.49
CA ALA A 82 -1.94 -8.99 31.76
C ALA A 82 -2.99 -9.34 32.85
N PRO A 83 -2.73 -10.33 33.72
CA PRO A 83 -3.64 -10.63 34.81
C PRO A 83 -3.84 -9.36 35.63
N ARG A 84 -5.09 -8.87 35.69
CA ARG A 84 -5.46 -7.76 36.55
C ARG A 84 -5.21 -8.20 37.98
N ARG A 85 -4.03 -7.90 38.51
CA ARG A 85 -3.81 -7.90 39.95
C ARG A 85 -4.70 -6.80 40.51
N ALA A 86 -5.78 -7.22 41.16
CA ALA A 86 -6.61 -6.32 41.94
C ALA A 86 -5.73 -5.73 43.06
N PHE A 87 -5.24 -4.53 42.86
CA PHE A 87 -4.72 -3.70 43.91
C PHE A 87 -5.92 -3.13 44.70
N LEU A 88 -6.39 -3.91 45.67
CA LEU A 88 -7.12 -3.38 46.79
C LEU A 88 -6.06 -2.64 47.65
N PHE A 89 -6.07 -1.30 47.61
CA PHE A 89 -5.83 -0.40 48.71
C PHE A 89 -5.78 1.05 48.20
N GLY A 90 -6.55 1.87 48.87
CA GLY A 90 -6.82 3.23 48.49
C GLY A 90 -5.63 4.17 48.64
N ALA A 91 -5.60 5.13 47.78
CA ALA A 91 -4.91 6.43 47.93
C ALA A 91 -5.21 7.32 46.69
N PRO A 92 -4.99 8.61 46.73
CA PRO A 92 -5.97 9.61 46.48
C PRO A 92 -6.04 10.08 45.00
N LEU A 93 -7.16 10.66 44.67
CA LEU A 93 -7.67 11.24 43.43
C LEU A 93 -6.80 12.30 42.71
N ALA A 94 -5.50 12.40 42.93
CA ALA A 94 -4.66 13.45 42.32
C ALA A 94 -3.85 13.00 41.06
N LEU A 95 -3.85 11.70 40.71
CA LEU A 95 -3.05 11.17 39.56
C LEU A 95 -3.87 10.78 38.31
N ALA A 96 -5.19 10.96 38.32
CA ALA A 96 -6.05 10.58 37.20
C ALA A 96 -5.91 11.52 35.98
N GLY A 97 -5.43 12.73 36.14
CA GLY A 97 -5.32 13.72 35.06
C GLY A 97 -4.15 13.46 34.09
N VAL A 98 -3.04 12.92 34.60
CA VAL A 98 -1.82 12.74 33.77
C VAL A 98 -1.89 11.48 32.92
N ALA A 99 -2.57 10.43 33.40
CA ALA A 99 -2.73 9.18 32.63
C ALA A 99 -3.65 9.33 31.42
N ALA A 100 -4.68 10.19 31.49
CA ALA A 100 -5.58 10.45 30.36
C ALA A 100 -4.88 11.22 29.23
N VAL A 101 -3.96 12.15 29.55
CA VAL A 101 -3.20 12.91 28.54
C VAL A 101 -2.19 12.03 27.81
N LEU A 102 -1.58 11.04 28.49
CA LEU A 102 -0.62 10.11 27.85
C LEU A 102 -1.28 9.04 26.98
N LEU A 103 -2.57 8.70 27.19
CA LEU A 103 -3.31 7.78 26.35
C LEU A 103 -3.81 8.43 25.05
N VAL A 104 -4.04 9.75 25.05
CA VAL A 104 -4.46 10.50 23.83
C VAL A 104 -3.23 10.90 22.98
N ALA A 105 -2.04 10.98 23.60
CA ALA A 105 -0.80 11.42 22.94
C ALA A 105 0.06 10.28 22.40
N ARG A 106 -0.45 9.04 22.26
CA ARG A 106 0.30 8.02 21.53
C ARG A 106 0.31 8.38 20.05
N PRO A 107 1.45 8.81 19.49
CA PRO A 107 1.55 8.94 18.04
C PRO A 107 1.31 7.55 17.45
N TRP A 108 0.32 7.45 16.58
CA TRP A 108 0.07 6.26 15.79
C TRP A 108 1.31 6.04 14.92
N GLN A 109 2.19 5.17 15.37
CA GLN A 109 3.30 4.71 14.55
C GLN A 109 2.69 3.84 13.44
N PRO A 110 3.02 4.10 12.17
CA PRO A 110 2.63 3.19 11.10
C PRO A 110 3.13 1.80 11.49
N SER A 111 2.22 0.84 11.51
CA SER A 111 2.56 -0.56 11.76
C SER A 111 3.44 -1.07 10.62
N CYS A 112 4.74 -0.98 10.81
CA CYS A 112 5.69 -1.79 10.08
C CYS A 112 5.54 -3.22 10.54
N ASP A 113 5.18 -4.14 9.65
CA ASP A 113 5.05 -5.57 10.00
C ASP A 113 6.37 -6.15 10.49
N PHE A 114 7.51 -5.61 10.06
CA PHE A 114 8.83 -5.95 10.59
C PHE A 114 9.80 -4.77 10.50
N ARG A 115 10.45 -4.46 11.62
CA ARG A 115 11.63 -3.62 11.69
C ARG A 115 12.86 -4.53 11.76
N GLY A 116 13.73 -4.47 10.74
CA GLY A 116 15.05 -5.10 10.79
C GLY A 116 15.90 -4.51 11.93
N ALA A 117 17.02 -5.14 12.25
CA ALA A 117 17.96 -4.68 13.29
C ALA A 117 18.46 -3.24 13.01
N ASP A 118 18.42 -2.81 11.76
CA ASP A 118 18.88 -1.52 11.26
C ASP A 118 17.77 -0.47 11.17
N GLY A 119 16.57 -0.77 11.69
CA GLY A 119 15.43 0.15 11.69
C GLY A 119 14.65 0.20 10.36
N GLU A 120 15.03 -0.57 9.36
CA GLU A 120 14.40 -0.64 8.05
C GLU A 120 13.14 -1.51 8.07
N CYS A 121 12.06 -1.04 7.39
CA CYS A 121 10.82 -1.81 7.25
C CYS A 121 10.97 -2.83 6.15
N ILE A 122 11.03 -4.12 6.53
CA ILE A 122 11.10 -5.23 5.57
C ILE A 122 9.67 -5.69 5.26
N ASN A 123 9.22 -5.46 4.03
CA ASN A 123 8.00 -6.05 3.49
C ASN A 123 8.28 -7.49 3.04
N ILE A 124 7.69 -8.47 3.71
CA ILE A 124 7.85 -9.87 3.35
C ILE A 124 7.02 -10.16 2.09
N LYS A 125 7.70 -10.58 1.04
CA LYS A 125 7.07 -11.10 -0.19
C LYS A 125 6.33 -12.39 0.16
N GLY A 126 4.98 -12.30 0.24
CA GLY A 126 4.12 -13.42 0.66
C GLY A 126 2.97 -13.00 1.58
N SER A 127 2.96 -11.77 2.08
CA SER A 127 1.81 -11.18 2.79
C SER A 127 0.78 -10.56 1.82
N ASP A 128 0.88 -10.86 0.52
CA ASP A 128 0.11 -10.22 -0.55
C ASP A 128 -1.42 -10.34 -0.39
N ILE A 129 -1.91 -11.35 0.33
CA ILE A 129 -3.36 -11.50 0.52
C ILE A 129 -3.94 -10.39 1.41
N ARG A 130 -3.21 -9.92 2.42
CA ARG A 130 -3.64 -8.77 3.24
C ARG A 130 -3.32 -7.44 2.58
N HIS A 131 -2.20 -7.34 1.84
CA HIS A 131 -1.85 -6.12 1.12
C HIS A 131 -2.69 -5.90 -0.14
N GLN A 132 -3.32 -6.92 -0.71
CA GLN A 132 -4.24 -6.78 -1.83
C GLN A 132 -5.57 -6.12 -1.44
N THR A 133 -5.94 -6.11 -0.16
CA THR A 133 -7.19 -5.50 0.33
C THR A 133 -7.06 -4.03 0.72
N LEU A 134 -5.84 -3.54 0.93
CA LEU A 134 -5.61 -2.15 1.31
C LEU A 134 -5.70 -1.22 0.10
N PRO A 135 -6.29 -0.02 0.28
CA PRO A 135 -6.28 1.00 -0.76
C PRO A 135 -4.84 1.41 -1.08
N ARG A 136 -4.58 1.78 -2.32
CA ARG A 136 -3.27 2.25 -2.78
C ARG A 136 -3.41 3.61 -3.44
N LEU A 137 -2.43 4.48 -3.21
CA LEU A 137 -2.29 5.76 -3.86
C LEU A 137 -1.05 5.75 -4.73
N TYR A 138 -1.18 6.21 -5.96
CA TYR A 138 -0.08 6.31 -6.90
C TYR A 138 0.02 7.73 -7.44
N LEU A 139 1.25 8.19 -7.63
CA LEU A 139 1.57 9.46 -8.27
C LEU A 139 2.49 9.19 -9.45
N TYR A 140 2.15 9.75 -10.60
CA TYR A 140 2.94 9.65 -11.82
C TYR A 140 3.32 11.04 -12.29
N ARG A 141 4.60 11.30 -12.45
CA ARG A 141 5.10 12.53 -13.06
C ARG A 141 5.28 12.32 -14.55
N HIS A 142 4.66 13.19 -15.33
CA HIS A 142 4.83 13.17 -16.78
C HIS A 142 6.21 13.69 -17.16
N ARG A 143 6.92 12.90 -17.95
CA ARG A 143 8.23 13.24 -18.53
C ARG A 143 8.19 13.03 -20.04
N THR A 144 9.05 13.70 -20.79
CA THR A 144 9.19 13.50 -22.23
C THR A 144 9.50 12.04 -22.60
N ALA A 145 10.22 11.33 -21.74
CA ALA A 145 10.59 9.93 -21.92
C ALA A 145 9.53 8.93 -21.44
N GLY A 146 8.40 9.39 -20.88
CA GLY A 146 7.34 8.56 -20.31
C GLY A 146 7.03 8.91 -18.85
N ASP A 147 6.04 8.24 -18.28
CA ASP A 147 5.59 8.49 -16.92
C ASP A 147 6.55 7.89 -15.89
N GLU A 148 6.97 8.72 -14.94
CA GLU A 148 7.78 8.30 -13.79
C GLU A 148 6.87 8.09 -12.57
N ARG A 149 6.87 6.90 -12.00
CA ARG A 149 6.14 6.62 -10.75
C ARG A 149 6.90 7.19 -9.56
N LEU A 150 6.27 8.11 -8.85
CA LEU A 150 6.84 8.77 -7.67
C LEU A 150 6.63 7.90 -6.40
N ARG A 151 7.56 8.03 -5.46
CA ARG A 151 7.53 7.40 -4.15
C ARG A 151 7.46 8.45 -3.06
N ASP A 152 7.13 8.03 -1.85
CA ASP A 152 7.16 8.91 -0.68
C ASP A 152 8.54 9.54 -0.52
N GLY A 153 8.58 10.85 -0.27
CA GLY A 153 9.82 11.62 -0.17
C GLY A 153 10.50 11.94 -1.50
N THR A 154 9.92 11.58 -2.67
CA THR A 154 10.50 11.96 -3.95
C THR A 154 10.54 13.48 -4.09
N ARG A 155 11.67 14.02 -4.55
CA ARG A 155 11.79 15.45 -4.86
C ARG A 155 10.94 15.82 -6.05
N ALA A 156 10.22 16.92 -5.91
CA ALA A 156 9.39 17.52 -6.94
C ALA A 156 9.65 19.01 -7.04
N THR A 157 9.44 19.55 -8.22
CA THR A 157 9.67 20.97 -8.51
C THR A 157 8.39 21.64 -8.99
N ARG A 158 8.35 22.97 -8.90
CA ARG A 158 7.30 23.75 -9.55
C ARG A 158 7.24 23.43 -11.03
N GLY A 159 6.02 23.26 -11.55
CA GLY A 159 5.78 22.94 -12.95
C GLY A 159 5.79 21.44 -13.27
N ASP A 160 6.18 20.57 -12.33
CA ASP A 160 6.00 19.13 -12.52
C ASP A 160 4.52 18.82 -12.67
N LEU A 161 4.16 18.10 -13.75
CA LEU A 161 2.80 17.61 -13.97
C LEU A 161 2.66 16.22 -13.31
N VAL A 162 1.80 16.12 -12.30
CA VAL A 162 1.58 14.89 -11.53
C VAL A 162 0.17 14.38 -11.76
N GLN A 163 0.04 13.15 -12.23
CA GLN A 163 -1.22 12.44 -12.35
C GLN A 163 -1.41 11.51 -11.17
N LEU A 164 -2.58 11.62 -10.52
CA LEU A 164 -2.96 10.73 -9.42
C LEU A 164 -3.64 9.48 -9.97
N ALA A 165 -3.39 8.37 -9.28
CA ALA A 165 -4.13 7.13 -9.50
C ALA A 165 -4.38 6.45 -8.16
N TYR A 166 -5.44 5.65 -8.11
CA TYR A 166 -5.76 4.85 -6.93
C TYR A 166 -5.94 3.38 -7.29
N GLY A 167 -5.65 2.51 -6.32
CA GLY A 167 -6.02 1.11 -6.34
C GLY A 167 -7.00 0.84 -5.20
N SER A 168 -8.13 0.24 -5.51
CA SER A 168 -9.11 -0.18 -4.51
C SER A 168 -9.46 -1.65 -4.72
N HIS A 169 -9.29 -2.45 -3.67
CA HIS A 169 -9.79 -3.80 -3.61
C HIS A 169 -11.11 -3.79 -2.83
N GLY A 170 -12.14 -4.37 -3.42
CA GLY A 170 -13.47 -4.43 -2.80
C GLY A 170 -14.32 -3.17 -2.94
N GLY A 171 -13.92 -2.20 -3.76
CA GLY A 171 -14.71 -0.99 -4.00
C GLY A 171 -14.76 -0.04 -2.79
N GLY A 172 -15.94 0.51 -2.50
CA GLY A 172 -16.17 1.54 -1.49
C GLY A 172 -16.31 2.92 -2.12
N TYR A 173 -16.22 3.95 -1.30
CA TYR A 173 -16.34 5.35 -1.70
C TYR A 173 -15.07 6.08 -1.34
N GLY A 174 -14.66 7.09 -2.12
CA GLY A 174 -13.38 7.72 -1.86
C GLY A 174 -13.23 9.14 -2.34
N VAL A 175 -12.23 9.83 -1.78
CA VAL A 175 -11.84 11.20 -2.09
C VAL A 175 -10.32 11.25 -2.23
N LEU A 176 -9.83 11.94 -3.27
CA LEU A 176 -8.42 12.27 -3.42
C LEU A 176 -8.23 13.78 -3.21
N LEU A 177 -7.33 14.12 -2.31
CA LEU A 177 -7.01 15.50 -1.97
C LEU A 177 -5.51 15.66 -1.68
N SER A 178 -5.02 16.89 -1.65
CA SER A 178 -3.66 17.19 -1.17
C SER A 178 -3.64 18.33 -0.15
N ILE A 179 -2.56 18.36 0.61
CA ILE A 179 -2.17 19.46 1.51
C ILE A 179 -0.75 19.85 1.13
N ASP A 180 -0.51 21.13 0.91
CA ASP A 180 0.82 21.65 0.62
C ASP A 180 1.46 22.35 1.84
N GLY A 181 2.74 22.69 1.70
CA GLY A 181 3.48 23.40 2.72
C GLY A 181 3.04 24.85 2.99
N ALA A 182 2.22 25.43 2.09
CA ALA A 182 1.55 26.70 2.30
C ALA A 182 0.19 26.57 3.00
N ARG A 183 -0.14 25.35 3.50
CA ARG A 183 -1.40 24.99 4.17
C ARG A 183 -2.64 25.03 3.26
N LYS A 184 -2.44 25.03 1.95
CA LYS A 184 -3.55 24.93 1.00
C LYS A 184 -4.01 23.49 0.91
N VAL A 185 -5.33 23.28 0.94
CA VAL A 185 -5.98 21.99 0.69
C VAL A 185 -6.59 22.04 -0.70
N THR A 186 -6.25 21.05 -1.52
CA THR A 186 -6.78 20.92 -2.88
C THR A 186 -7.52 19.59 -3.03
N LEU A 187 -8.78 19.67 -3.50
CA LEU A 187 -9.54 18.49 -3.89
C LEU A 187 -9.16 18.13 -5.34
N HIS A 188 -8.76 16.88 -5.56
CA HIS A 188 -8.43 16.36 -6.89
C HIS A 188 -9.53 15.49 -7.47
N TRP A 189 -10.28 14.82 -6.61
CA TRP A 189 -11.41 14.00 -7.01
C TRP A 189 -12.34 13.72 -5.80
N PRO A 190 -13.65 13.88 -5.99
CA PRO A 190 -14.37 14.34 -7.20
C PRO A 190 -14.06 15.81 -7.54
N GLU A 191 -14.63 16.30 -8.65
CA GLU A 191 -14.40 17.69 -9.11
C GLU A 191 -15.03 18.75 -8.20
N THR A 192 -16.10 18.37 -7.46
CA THR A 192 -16.85 19.27 -6.59
C THR A 192 -16.75 18.85 -5.15
N GLN A 193 -16.77 19.83 -4.22
CA GLN A 193 -16.76 19.58 -2.78
C GLN A 193 -18.16 19.24 -2.24
N ASP A 194 -19.19 19.54 -3.03
CA ASP A 194 -20.59 19.33 -2.64
C ASP A 194 -21.01 17.89 -2.97
N GLY A 195 -21.70 17.26 -2.01
CA GLY A 195 -22.23 15.92 -2.17
C GLY A 195 -21.38 14.80 -1.55
N ASP A 196 -21.71 13.59 -1.95
CA ASP A 196 -21.08 12.37 -1.43
C ASP A 196 -19.85 11.95 -2.25
N ALA A 197 -18.92 11.31 -1.58
CA ALA A 197 -17.78 10.69 -2.20
C ALA A 197 -18.23 9.64 -3.22
N PRO A 198 -17.72 9.67 -4.46
CA PRO A 198 -18.12 8.71 -5.49
C PRO A 198 -17.57 7.31 -5.22
N ALA A 199 -18.21 6.32 -5.83
CA ALA A 199 -17.79 4.93 -5.74
C ALA A 199 -16.42 4.73 -6.42
N LEU A 200 -15.51 4.06 -5.71
CA LEU A 200 -14.22 3.63 -6.25
C LEU A 200 -14.40 2.40 -7.14
N LYS A 201 -13.68 2.35 -8.26
CA LYS A 201 -13.63 1.15 -9.08
C LYS A 201 -12.96 0.03 -8.29
N ALA A 202 -13.69 -1.07 -8.12
CA ALA A 202 -13.13 -2.29 -7.53
C ALA A 202 -12.15 -2.92 -8.53
N ASN A 203 -11.01 -3.33 -8.06
CA ASN A 203 -9.92 -3.98 -8.79
C ASN A 203 -9.12 -3.10 -9.76
N GLY A 204 -7.82 -3.31 -9.70
CA GLY A 204 -6.86 -2.63 -10.55
C GLY A 204 -6.54 -1.19 -10.14
N GLU A 205 -5.67 -0.59 -10.92
CA GLU A 205 -5.29 0.81 -10.81
C GLU A 205 -6.20 1.67 -11.68
N THR A 206 -6.73 2.75 -11.11
CA THR A 206 -7.53 3.74 -11.83
C THR A 206 -6.81 5.08 -11.79
N ARG A 207 -6.38 5.57 -12.94
CA ARG A 207 -5.80 6.91 -13.09
C ARG A 207 -6.92 7.93 -13.19
N LEU A 208 -6.72 9.09 -12.56
CA LEU A 208 -7.61 10.24 -12.74
C LEU A 208 -7.45 10.80 -14.17
N PRO A 209 -8.51 11.38 -14.74
CA PRO A 209 -8.45 11.89 -16.12
C PRO A 209 -7.53 13.10 -16.28
N SER A 210 -7.26 13.82 -15.18
CA SER A 210 -6.49 15.08 -15.21
C SER A 210 -5.17 14.92 -14.48
N ALA A 211 -4.12 15.56 -14.99
CA ALA A 211 -2.88 15.80 -14.28
C ALA A 211 -2.94 17.15 -13.54
N TYR A 212 -2.22 17.23 -12.45
CA TYR A 212 -2.13 18.40 -11.58
C TYR A 212 -0.73 19.00 -11.69
N GLU A 213 -0.63 20.29 -11.97
CA GLU A 213 0.64 21.01 -11.97
C GLU A 213 1.01 21.43 -10.56
N LEU A 214 2.23 21.09 -10.13
CA LEU A 214 2.74 21.46 -8.82
C LEU A 214 3.10 22.94 -8.77
N TYR A 215 2.50 23.66 -7.81
CA TYR A 215 2.78 25.07 -7.58
C TYR A 215 4.03 25.28 -6.69
N ASP A 216 4.40 26.53 -6.54
CA ASP A 216 5.53 26.97 -5.73
C ASP A 216 5.16 27.02 -4.23
N ALA A 217 4.65 25.94 -3.68
CA ALA A 217 4.41 25.78 -2.26
C ALA A 217 5.67 25.23 -1.58
N PRO A 218 6.08 25.80 -0.43
CA PRO A 218 7.33 25.40 0.23
C PRO A 218 7.23 24.00 0.86
N ALA A 219 8.38 23.39 1.02
CA ALA A 219 8.66 22.20 1.77
C ALA A 219 8.05 20.88 1.25
N PHE A 220 6.75 20.78 1.02
CA PHE A 220 6.13 19.52 0.63
C PHE A 220 4.79 19.71 -0.08
N GLU A 221 4.35 18.65 -0.75
CA GLU A 221 2.96 18.42 -1.10
C GLU A 221 2.58 16.98 -0.77
N ARG A 222 1.56 16.79 0.05
CA ARG A 222 1.13 15.50 0.52
C ARG A 222 -0.26 15.17 0.00
N PHE A 223 -0.35 14.09 -0.75
CA PHE A 223 -1.56 13.57 -1.35
C PHE A 223 -2.18 12.51 -0.45
N PHE A 224 -3.51 12.48 -0.41
CA PHE A 224 -4.28 11.52 0.37
C PHE A 224 -5.34 10.86 -0.50
N LEU A 225 -5.52 9.57 -0.31
CA LEU A 225 -6.75 8.85 -0.64
C LEU A 225 -7.47 8.57 0.67
N VAL A 226 -8.67 9.11 0.82
CA VAL A 226 -9.59 8.82 1.93
C VAL A 226 -10.68 7.90 1.40
N ARG A 227 -10.94 6.79 2.08
CA ARG A 227 -11.91 5.76 1.67
C ARG A 227 -12.79 5.36 2.84
N ALA A 228 -14.05 4.99 2.54
CA ALA A 228 -14.94 4.29 3.45
C ALA A 228 -15.73 3.21 2.71
N ALA A 229 -16.23 2.21 3.42
CA ALA A 229 -17.09 1.17 2.85
C ALA A 229 -18.49 1.69 2.50
N ALA A 230 -19.01 2.67 3.26
CA ALA A 230 -20.29 3.32 3.03
C ALA A 230 -20.10 4.72 2.40
N PRO A 231 -21.13 5.27 1.72
CA PRO A 231 -21.12 6.65 1.24
C PRO A 231 -20.85 7.64 2.38
N PHE A 232 -20.10 8.69 2.08
CA PHE A 232 -19.81 9.76 3.04
C PHE A 232 -19.66 11.09 2.31
N SER A 233 -19.93 12.20 3.01
CA SER A 233 -19.78 13.53 2.42
C SER A 233 -18.33 13.89 2.16
N VAL A 234 -18.04 14.43 0.97
CA VAL A 234 -16.72 14.97 0.61
C VAL A 234 -16.25 16.00 1.64
N ALA A 235 -17.17 16.77 2.20
CA ALA A 235 -16.89 17.77 3.24
C ALA A 235 -16.17 17.16 4.44
N THR A 236 -16.50 15.92 4.85
CA THR A 236 -15.85 15.23 5.98
C THR A 236 -14.33 15.09 5.76
N ALA A 237 -13.92 14.67 4.57
CA ALA A 237 -12.49 14.55 4.25
C ALA A 237 -11.82 15.92 4.14
N MET A 238 -12.51 16.90 3.54
CA MET A 238 -11.98 18.25 3.35
C MET A 238 -11.80 18.99 4.68
N GLU A 239 -12.71 18.84 5.63
CA GLU A 239 -12.62 19.43 6.98
C GLU A 239 -11.45 18.81 7.75
N ALA A 240 -11.31 17.49 7.72
CA ALA A 240 -10.16 16.81 8.33
C ALA A 240 -8.83 17.28 7.71
N ALA A 241 -8.81 17.49 6.39
CA ALA A 241 -7.63 17.99 5.69
C ALA A 241 -7.29 19.44 6.07
N ARG A 242 -8.29 20.32 6.18
CA ARG A 242 -8.10 21.72 6.64
C ARG A 242 -7.61 21.77 8.08
N ALA A 243 -8.17 20.93 8.95
CA ALA A 243 -7.73 20.83 10.34
C ALA A 243 -6.26 20.37 10.44
N LEU A 244 -5.86 19.39 9.63
CA LEU A 244 -4.47 18.93 9.56
C LEU A 244 -3.55 19.98 8.96
N ALA A 245 -3.95 20.67 7.89
CA ALA A 245 -3.16 21.70 7.21
C ALA A 245 -2.79 22.87 8.15
N ALA A 246 -3.61 23.17 9.16
CA ALA A 246 -3.35 24.18 10.16
C ALA A 246 -2.24 23.78 11.16
N GLN A 247 -1.89 22.47 11.23
CA GLN A 247 -0.93 21.95 12.22
C GLN A 247 0.50 21.98 11.68
N PRO A 248 1.51 22.23 12.53
CA PRO A 248 2.92 22.20 12.11
C PRO A 248 3.37 20.83 11.58
N ALA A 249 2.74 19.76 12.05
CA ALA A 249 3.07 18.39 11.68
C ALA A 249 2.27 17.85 10.48
N ALA A 250 1.63 18.71 9.68
CA ALA A 250 0.78 18.34 8.53
C ALA A 250 1.47 17.36 7.54
N ARG A 251 2.80 17.46 7.41
CA ARG A 251 3.58 16.56 6.55
C ARG A 251 3.57 15.10 7.05
N LYS A 252 3.41 14.84 8.34
CA LYS A 252 3.60 13.50 8.92
C LYS A 252 2.37 12.92 9.60
N GLN A 253 1.51 13.74 10.16
CA GLN A 253 0.33 13.27 10.89
C GLN A 253 -0.77 12.78 9.93
N SER A 254 -1.59 11.86 10.41
CA SER A 254 -2.78 11.39 9.71
C SER A 254 -3.93 12.38 9.81
N LEU A 255 -4.86 12.32 8.85
CA LEU A 255 -6.13 13.02 8.97
C LEU A 255 -6.92 12.45 10.15
N ALA A 256 -7.53 13.32 10.95
CA ALA A 256 -8.45 12.93 12.02
C ALA A 256 -9.83 12.60 11.41
N LEU A 257 -10.01 11.36 11.01
CA LEU A 257 -11.23 10.86 10.38
C LEU A 257 -12.06 10.04 11.37
N PRO A 258 -13.40 9.98 11.19
CA PRO A 258 -14.27 9.12 11.98
C PRO A 258 -13.89 7.64 11.89
N PRO A 259 -14.35 6.79 12.83
CA PRO A 259 -14.18 5.35 12.72
C PRO A 259 -14.80 4.80 11.42
N GLY A 260 -14.16 3.78 10.83
CA GLY A 260 -14.61 3.16 9.58
C GLY A 260 -14.02 3.79 8.30
N PHE A 261 -13.23 4.86 8.46
CA PHE A 261 -12.47 5.42 7.36
C PHE A 261 -11.07 4.80 7.28
N GLU A 262 -10.60 4.64 6.06
CA GLU A 262 -9.22 4.28 5.74
C GLU A 262 -8.55 5.45 5.02
N GLN A 263 -7.27 5.64 5.26
CA GLN A 263 -6.50 6.65 4.55
C GLN A 263 -5.12 6.13 4.18
N ILE A 264 -4.66 6.54 3.01
CA ILE A 264 -3.28 6.35 2.58
C ILE A 264 -2.76 7.69 2.05
N SER A 265 -1.49 7.98 2.29
CA SER A 265 -0.89 9.21 1.79
C SER A 265 0.50 9.00 1.23
N LEU A 266 0.90 9.91 0.36
CA LEU A 266 2.22 10.00 -0.24
C LEU A 266 2.63 11.47 -0.27
N ALA A 267 3.80 11.79 0.28
CA ALA A 267 4.34 13.14 0.32
C ALA A 267 5.47 13.29 -0.72
N LEU A 268 5.46 14.40 -1.43
CA LEU A 268 6.57 14.86 -2.27
C LEU A 268 7.33 15.96 -1.53
N ASP A 269 8.66 15.92 -1.59
CA ASP A 269 9.52 16.98 -1.08
C ASP A 269 9.71 18.04 -2.13
N LYS A 270 9.34 19.28 -1.81
CA LYS A 270 9.55 20.40 -2.72
C LYS A 270 10.88 21.10 -2.45
N ALA A 271 11.64 21.30 -3.50
CA ALA A 271 12.83 22.12 -3.41
C ALA A 271 12.46 23.57 -2.99
N PRO A 272 13.27 24.24 -2.16
CA PRO A 272 13.04 25.65 -1.87
C PRO A 272 13.01 26.45 -3.17
N ALA A 273 12.09 27.42 -3.26
CA ALA A 273 11.98 28.33 -4.39
C ALA A 273 13.35 28.98 -4.65
N GLY A 274 13.91 28.73 -5.83
CA GLY A 274 15.19 29.35 -6.22
C GLY A 274 16.35 28.40 -6.55
N THR A 275 16.23 27.10 -6.32
CA THR A 275 17.26 26.14 -6.73
C THR A 275 16.97 25.69 -8.17
N LYS A 276 17.41 26.51 -9.14
CA LYS A 276 17.47 26.09 -10.54
C LYS A 276 18.56 25.03 -10.61
N GLU A 277 18.20 23.75 -10.78
CA GLU A 277 19.18 22.77 -11.21
C GLU A 277 19.71 23.23 -12.59
N LEU A 278 20.98 23.59 -12.63
CA LEU A 278 21.71 23.79 -13.88
C LEU A 278 21.82 22.44 -14.60
N PRO A 279 21.70 22.43 -15.92
CA PRO A 279 21.68 21.24 -16.76
C PRO A 279 22.98 20.44 -16.69
#